data_9fcf943f03649919e7f9aca7979ff36b
#
_entry.id   9fcf943f03649919e7f9aca7979ff36b
#
_cell.length_a   1.000
_cell.length_b   1.000
_cell.length_c   1.000
_cell.angle_alpha   90.00
_cell.angle_beta   90.00
_cell.angle_gamma   90.00
#
_symmetry.space_group_name_H-M   'P 1'
#
loop_
_entity.id
_entity.type
_entity.pdbx_description
1 polymer ?
#
loop_
_entity_poly.entity_id
_entity_poly.type
_entity_poly.pdbx_seq_one_letter_code
_entity_poly.pdbx_strand_id
1 'polypeptide(L)'
;FLDIPRKREFFHFLKVFSKEKKKTIIFSSHDWELCLKYSHTLLFFEKGKSVKRATPEDFLISKEHHSLLVREKFLPEKIKESFDVYPNINLNIDNHREKNWVIQALKKRDFFPKKKTFEIKKERDFTLHSEGKLLIESPTLDKIFEKLEES
;
A
#
# COMPACT_ATOMS: atom_id res chain seq x y z
N PHE A 1 15.07 -24.17 -3.76
CA PHE A 1 13.82 -23.55 -3.31
C PHE A 1 14.01 -23.04 -1.88
N LEU A 2 13.82 -21.75 -1.65
CA LEU A 2 13.78 -21.19 -0.30
C LEU A 2 12.45 -21.55 0.35
N ASP A 3 12.47 -22.02 1.60
CA ASP A 3 11.28 -22.19 2.40
C ASP A 3 10.62 -20.85 2.76
N ILE A 4 9.39 -20.87 3.25
CA ILE A 4 8.61 -19.66 3.53
C ILE A 4 9.33 -18.71 4.53
N PRO A 5 9.88 -19.19 5.66
CA PRO A 5 10.63 -18.33 6.58
C PRO A 5 11.82 -17.64 5.93
N ARG A 6 12.67 -18.37 5.20
CA ARG A 6 13.83 -17.81 4.50
C ARG A 6 13.47 -16.82 3.41
N LYS A 7 12.35 -17.05 2.69
CA LYS A 7 11.82 -16.05 1.75
C LYS A 7 11.50 -14.74 2.46
N ARG A 8 10.83 -14.79 3.61
CA ARG A 8 10.48 -13.59 4.39
C ARG A 8 11.71 -12.84 4.88
N GLU A 9 12.69 -13.54 5.41
CA GLU A 9 13.97 -12.96 5.83
C GLU A 9 14.70 -12.29 4.67
N PHE A 10 14.76 -12.94 3.52
CA PHE A 10 15.37 -12.41 2.32
C PHE A 10 14.68 -11.13 1.84
N PHE A 11 13.36 -11.09 1.77
CA PHE A 11 12.63 -9.87 1.37
C PHE A 11 12.75 -8.75 2.41
N HIS A 12 12.82 -9.10 3.69
CA HIS A 12 13.11 -8.12 4.73
C HIS A 12 14.52 -7.51 4.53
N PHE A 13 15.52 -8.35 4.30
CA PHE A 13 16.87 -7.90 3.97
C PHE A 13 16.88 -6.97 2.74
N LEU A 14 16.20 -7.34 1.66
CA LEU A 14 16.12 -6.50 0.46
C LEU A 14 15.49 -5.13 0.76
N LYS A 15 14.45 -5.08 1.58
CA LYS A 15 13.82 -3.82 2.02
C LYS A 15 14.82 -2.92 2.76
N VAL A 16 15.53 -3.46 3.73
CA VAL A 16 16.54 -2.74 4.51
C VAL A 16 17.68 -2.26 3.60
N PHE A 17 18.21 -3.15 2.77
CA PHE A 17 19.28 -2.85 1.82
C PHE A 17 18.90 -1.74 0.84
N SER A 18 17.70 -1.79 0.27
CA SER A 18 17.19 -0.77 -0.64
C SER A 18 17.16 0.61 0.03
N LYS A 19 16.67 0.66 1.28
CA LYS A 19 16.56 1.90 2.07
C LYS A 19 17.93 2.46 2.42
N GLU A 20 18.83 1.64 2.97
CA GLU A 20 20.17 2.06 3.39
C GLU A 20 21.07 2.49 2.21
N LYS A 21 21.03 1.75 1.12
CA LYS A 21 21.85 2.01 -0.05
C LYS A 21 21.20 2.92 -1.08
N LYS A 22 19.97 3.38 -0.82
CA LYS A 22 19.17 4.20 -1.75
C LYS A 22 19.11 3.57 -3.16
N LYS A 23 18.85 2.25 -3.22
CA LYS A 23 18.81 1.50 -4.46
C LYS A 23 17.40 1.02 -4.76
N THR A 24 17.01 1.08 -6.03
CA THR A 24 15.79 0.43 -6.50
C THR A 24 16.09 -1.05 -6.75
N ILE A 25 15.22 -1.91 -6.21
CA ILE A 25 15.29 -3.36 -6.42
C ILE A 25 14.07 -3.76 -7.25
N ILE A 26 14.34 -4.46 -8.34
CA ILE A 26 13.28 -5.03 -9.19
C ILE A 26 13.36 -6.54 -9.06
N PHE A 27 12.23 -7.17 -8.77
CA PHE A 27 12.11 -8.62 -8.71
C PHE A 27 10.86 -9.10 -9.44
N SER A 28 10.89 -10.31 -9.93
CA SER A 28 9.76 -10.99 -10.54
C SER A 28 9.37 -12.19 -9.68
N SER A 29 8.09 -12.36 -9.43
CA SER A 29 7.56 -13.47 -8.66
C SER A 29 6.12 -13.77 -9.08
N HIS A 30 5.72 -15.05 -8.99
CA HIS A 30 4.33 -15.47 -9.05
C HIS A 30 3.68 -15.57 -7.66
N ASP A 31 4.45 -15.31 -6.60
CA ASP A 31 3.98 -15.29 -5.23
C ASP A 31 3.38 -13.91 -4.90
N TRP A 32 2.05 -13.81 -5.04
CA TRP A 32 1.31 -12.57 -4.83
C TRP A 32 1.46 -12.00 -3.42
N GLU A 33 1.53 -12.88 -2.41
CA GLU A 33 1.68 -12.45 -1.02
C GLU A 33 2.97 -11.67 -0.84
N LEU A 34 4.08 -12.18 -1.36
CA LEU A 34 5.35 -11.49 -1.30
C LEU A 34 5.33 -10.18 -2.10
N CYS A 35 4.75 -10.20 -3.30
CA CYS A 35 4.65 -8.99 -4.13
C CYS A 35 3.85 -7.90 -3.42
N LEU A 36 2.67 -8.22 -2.91
CA LEU A 36 1.81 -7.26 -2.22
C LEU A 36 2.41 -6.75 -0.91
N LYS A 37 3.10 -7.61 -0.17
CA LYS A 37 3.67 -7.26 1.13
C LYS A 37 4.94 -6.43 1.04
N TYR A 38 5.84 -6.75 0.10
CA TYR A 38 7.19 -6.19 0.10
C TYR A 38 7.46 -5.16 -1.00
N SER A 39 6.68 -5.11 -2.09
CA SER A 39 6.88 -4.10 -3.13
C SER A 39 6.21 -2.77 -2.79
N HIS A 40 6.79 -1.67 -3.28
CA HIS A 40 6.17 -0.34 -3.26
C HIS A 40 5.36 -0.09 -4.53
N THR A 41 5.78 -0.70 -5.63
CA THR A 41 5.14 -0.58 -6.94
C THR A 41 5.05 -1.95 -7.57
N LEU A 42 3.93 -2.26 -8.19
CA LEU A 42 3.68 -3.44 -8.99
C LEU A 42 3.71 -3.07 -10.47
N LEU A 43 4.37 -3.88 -11.27
CA LEU A 43 4.23 -3.88 -12.72
C LEU A 43 3.49 -5.17 -13.11
N PHE A 44 2.31 -5.01 -13.62
CA PHE A 44 1.43 -6.11 -13.96
C PHE A 44 1.40 -6.36 -15.45
N PHE A 45 1.71 -7.60 -15.82
CA PHE A 45 1.77 -8.05 -17.22
C PHE A 45 0.59 -8.99 -17.51
N GLU A 46 -0.27 -8.60 -18.42
CA GLU A 46 -1.38 -9.41 -18.89
C GLU A 46 -1.22 -9.65 -20.40
N LYS A 47 -1.39 -10.91 -20.84
CA LYS A 47 -1.21 -11.27 -22.25
C LYS A 47 -2.09 -10.40 -23.15
N GLY A 48 -1.48 -9.73 -24.12
CA GLY A 48 -2.17 -8.89 -25.10
C GLY A 48 -2.61 -7.52 -24.61
N LYS A 49 -2.22 -7.12 -23.39
CA LYS A 49 -2.52 -5.78 -22.83
C LYS A 49 -1.24 -5.00 -22.52
N SER A 50 -1.38 -3.68 -22.41
CA SER A 50 -0.29 -2.81 -21.93
C SER A 50 0.06 -3.13 -20.49
N VAL A 51 1.33 -2.90 -20.13
CA VAL A 51 1.80 -3.03 -18.74
C VAL A 51 1.08 -2.01 -17.87
N LYS A 52 0.46 -2.49 -16.79
CA LYS A 52 -0.17 -1.63 -15.80
C LYS A 52 0.78 -1.44 -14.61
N ARG A 53 0.87 -0.21 -14.14
CA ARG A 53 1.59 0.15 -12.91
C ARG A 53 0.57 0.53 -11.83
N ALA A 54 0.74 0.00 -10.63
CA ALA A 54 -0.07 0.36 -9.47
C ALA A 54 0.74 0.18 -8.18
N THR A 55 0.29 0.80 -7.08
CA THR A 55 0.72 0.36 -5.76
C THR A 55 0.01 -0.95 -5.40
N PRO A 56 0.56 -1.77 -4.51
CA PRO A 56 -0.15 -2.96 -4.00
C PRO A 56 -1.53 -2.63 -3.44
N GLU A 57 -1.66 -1.50 -2.77
CA GLU A 57 -2.88 -1.04 -2.12
C GLU A 57 -3.93 -0.63 -3.17
N ASP A 58 -3.54 0.15 -4.18
CA ASP A 58 -4.44 0.52 -5.29
C ASP A 58 -4.85 -0.71 -6.10
N PHE A 59 -3.93 -1.66 -6.30
CA PHE A 59 -4.24 -2.92 -6.95
C PHE A 59 -5.30 -3.72 -6.19
N LEU A 60 -5.23 -3.76 -4.85
CA LEU A 60 -6.19 -4.49 -4.01
C LEU A 60 -7.56 -3.79 -3.91
N ILE A 61 -7.58 -2.46 -3.99
CA ILE A 61 -8.83 -1.67 -3.94
C ILE A 61 -9.53 -1.68 -5.30
N SER A 62 -8.78 -1.78 -6.38
CA SER A 62 -9.33 -1.77 -7.74
C SER A 62 -10.22 -2.99 -8.01
N LYS A 63 -11.46 -2.74 -8.42
CA LYS A 63 -12.40 -3.79 -8.82
C LYS A 63 -11.93 -4.58 -10.05
N GLU A 64 -11.08 -4.00 -10.89
CA GLU A 64 -10.56 -4.64 -12.10
C GLU A 64 -9.74 -5.89 -11.80
N HIS A 65 -9.10 -5.94 -10.63
CA HIS A 65 -8.22 -7.03 -10.24
C HIS A 65 -8.87 -8.03 -9.28
N HIS A 66 -10.11 -7.77 -8.88
CA HIS A 66 -10.82 -8.61 -7.92
C HIS A 66 -10.97 -10.07 -8.39
N SER A 67 -11.16 -10.29 -9.70
CA SER A 67 -11.26 -11.63 -10.27
C SER A 67 -9.97 -12.45 -10.18
N LEU A 68 -8.81 -11.79 -10.24
CA LEU A 68 -7.50 -12.42 -10.09
C LEU A 68 -7.24 -12.80 -8.63
N LEU A 69 -7.55 -11.90 -7.70
CA LEU A 69 -7.38 -12.11 -6.26
C LEU A 69 -8.31 -13.19 -5.71
N VAL A 70 -9.54 -13.28 -6.24
CA VAL A 70 -10.50 -14.32 -5.86
C VAL A 70 -10.05 -15.70 -6.33
N ARG A 71 -9.49 -15.82 -7.55
CA ARG A 71 -8.92 -17.08 -8.05
C ARG A 71 -7.81 -17.62 -7.17
N GLU A 72 -6.98 -16.74 -6.63
CA GLU A 72 -5.82 -17.10 -5.80
C GLU A 72 -6.18 -17.24 -4.30
N LYS A 73 -7.47 -17.20 -3.93
CA LYS A 73 -7.93 -17.20 -2.52
C LYS A 73 -7.25 -16.11 -1.66
N PHE A 74 -6.82 -15.03 -2.30
CA PHE A 74 -6.08 -13.96 -1.64
C PHE A 74 -7.04 -12.96 -1.00
N LEU A 75 -7.77 -13.41 0.00
CA LEU A 75 -8.45 -12.52 0.94
C LEU A 75 -7.55 -12.46 2.17
N PRO A 76 -6.98 -11.30 2.50
CA PRO A 76 -6.19 -11.21 3.72
C PRO A 76 -7.07 -11.59 4.90
N GLU A 77 -6.64 -12.60 5.63
CA GLU A 77 -7.21 -12.94 6.92
C GLU A 77 -7.22 -11.69 7.80
N LYS A 78 -8.24 -11.59 8.63
CA LYS A 78 -8.51 -10.49 9.56
C LYS A 78 -7.20 -9.95 10.17
N ILE A 79 -6.73 -8.83 9.68
CA ILE A 79 -5.66 -8.11 10.34
C ILE A 79 -6.25 -7.56 11.64
N LYS A 80 -6.09 -8.31 12.72
CA LYS A 80 -6.33 -7.85 14.08
C LYS A 80 -5.18 -6.93 14.47
N GLU A 81 -5.20 -5.70 14.02
CA GLU A 81 -4.25 -4.71 14.49
C GLU A 81 -4.99 -3.48 15.02
N SER A 82 -4.61 -3.07 16.21
CA SER A 82 -5.11 -1.88 16.86
C SER A 82 -4.93 -0.65 15.97
N PHE A 83 -6.01 0.12 15.82
CA PHE A 83 -6.07 1.34 15.00
C PHE A 83 -5.30 2.53 15.63
N ASP A 84 -4.68 2.33 16.80
CA ASP A 84 -4.07 3.38 17.63
C ASP A 84 -2.64 3.78 17.21
N VAL A 85 -2.15 3.32 16.05
CA VAL A 85 -0.73 3.43 15.69
C VAL A 85 -0.35 4.79 15.06
N TYR A 86 -1.34 5.61 14.66
CA TYR A 86 -1.06 6.87 13.96
C TYR A 86 -1.73 8.06 14.65
N PRO A 87 -1.15 8.59 15.74
CA PRO A 87 -1.80 9.64 16.53
C PRO A 87 -2.10 10.93 15.76
N ASN A 88 -1.41 11.14 14.64
CA ASN A 88 -1.55 12.34 13.80
C ASN A 88 -2.17 12.06 12.43
N ILE A 89 -2.78 10.90 12.22
CA ILE A 89 -3.51 10.58 10.97
C ILE A 89 -4.89 10.04 11.32
N ASN A 90 -5.90 10.80 10.94
CA ASN A 90 -7.30 10.38 11.04
C ASN A 90 -7.74 9.71 9.75
N LEU A 91 -8.27 8.49 9.83
CA LEU A 91 -8.80 7.75 8.69
C LEU A 91 -10.32 7.71 8.74
N ASN A 92 -10.95 8.55 7.92
CA ASN A 92 -12.39 8.59 7.74
C ASN A 92 -12.78 7.81 6.46
N ILE A 93 -12.75 6.50 6.58
CA ILE A 93 -13.00 5.53 5.51
C ILE A 93 -13.98 4.50 6.06
N ASP A 94 -15.18 4.44 5.49
CA ASP A 94 -16.27 3.57 5.96
C ASP A 94 -15.97 2.09 5.69
N ASN A 95 -15.37 1.80 4.54
CA ASN A 95 -15.00 0.45 4.19
C ASN A 95 -13.81 -0.03 5.01
N HIS A 96 -14.07 -0.91 5.97
CA HIS A 96 -13.06 -1.46 6.89
C HIS A 96 -11.86 -2.12 6.16
N ARG A 97 -12.10 -2.75 5.02
CA ARG A 97 -11.04 -3.37 4.19
C ARG A 97 -10.13 -2.31 3.58
N GLU A 98 -10.72 -1.28 2.97
CA GLU A 98 -9.97 -0.17 2.38
C GLU A 98 -9.18 0.58 3.46
N LYS A 99 -9.77 0.82 4.62
CA LYS A 99 -9.10 1.42 5.78
C LYS A 99 -7.86 0.64 6.20
N ASN A 100 -7.98 -0.69 6.26
CA ASN A 100 -6.84 -1.56 6.57
C ASN A 100 -5.72 -1.47 5.52
N TRP A 101 -6.08 -1.36 4.23
CA TRP A 101 -5.08 -1.19 3.17
C TRP A 101 -4.33 0.13 3.29
N VAL A 102 -5.02 1.22 3.62
CA VAL A 102 -4.39 2.53 3.88
C VAL A 102 -3.42 2.44 5.04
N ILE A 103 -3.80 1.79 6.14
CA ILE A 103 -2.93 1.55 7.30
C ILE A 103 -1.68 0.76 6.89
N GLN A 104 -1.83 -0.32 6.14
CA GLN A 104 -0.69 -1.11 5.68
C GLN A 104 0.25 -0.30 4.77
N ALA A 105 -0.31 0.54 3.90
CA ALA A 105 0.46 1.41 3.04
C ALA A 105 1.27 2.45 3.83
N LEU A 106 0.69 3.06 4.85
CA LEU A 106 1.37 3.99 5.75
C LEU A 106 2.52 3.29 6.51
N LYS A 107 2.27 2.11 7.06
CA LYS A 107 3.29 1.28 7.73
C LYS A 107 4.44 0.92 6.80
N LYS A 108 4.12 0.52 5.57
CA LYS A 108 5.12 0.13 4.57
C LYS A 108 6.06 1.28 4.21
N ARG A 109 5.55 2.51 4.19
CA ARG A 109 6.30 3.72 3.89
C ARG A 109 7.02 4.31 5.10
N ASP A 110 6.87 3.72 6.29
CA ASP A 110 7.37 4.25 7.57
C ASP A 110 6.96 5.72 7.79
N PHE A 111 5.73 6.07 7.35
CA PHE A 111 5.24 7.44 7.45
C PHE A 111 4.64 7.71 8.84
N PHE A 112 5.29 8.56 9.61
CA PHE A 112 4.87 8.96 10.96
C PHE A 112 4.96 10.48 11.10
N PRO A 113 3.89 11.24 10.83
CA PRO A 113 3.93 12.69 10.95
C PRO A 113 4.10 13.10 12.41
N LYS A 114 5.09 13.97 12.67
CA LYS A 114 5.44 14.38 14.04
C LYS A 114 4.76 15.67 14.50
N LYS A 115 4.43 16.56 13.57
CA LYS A 115 4.00 17.93 13.89
C LYS A 115 2.65 18.35 13.32
N LYS A 116 2.20 17.73 12.23
CA LYS A 116 0.95 18.07 11.54
C LYS A 116 -0.05 16.93 11.66
N THR A 117 -1.31 17.28 11.79
CA THR A 117 -2.41 16.31 11.73
C THR A 117 -2.93 16.23 10.31
N PHE A 118 -3.06 15.02 9.82
CA PHE A 118 -3.62 14.71 8.50
C PHE A 118 -4.92 13.94 8.65
N GLU A 119 -5.81 14.13 7.69
CA GLU A 119 -7.04 13.35 7.57
C GLU A 119 -7.14 12.78 6.16
N ILE A 120 -7.29 11.47 6.04
CA ILE A 120 -7.56 10.79 4.78
C ILE A 120 -9.02 10.34 4.80
N LYS A 121 -9.79 10.83 3.82
CA LYS A 121 -11.20 10.43 3.63
C LYS A 121 -11.34 9.64 2.35
N LYS A 122 -12.39 8.81 2.30
CA LYS A 122 -12.82 8.09 1.10
C LYS A 122 -14.31 8.21 0.97
N GLU A 123 -14.74 8.94 -0.05
CA GLU A 123 -16.14 8.94 -0.53
C GLU A 123 -16.17 8.25 -1.90
N ARG A 124 -16.09 9.00 -2.97
CA ARG A 124 -15.86 8.48 -4.32
C ARG A 124 -14.36 8.29 -4.57
N ASP A 125 -13.60 9.34 -4.33
CA ASP A 125 -12.15 9.38 -4.44
C ASP A 125 -11.50 9.55 -3.06
N PHE A 126 -10.20 9.33 -2.95
CA PHE A 126 -9.45 9.63 -1.74
C PHE A 126 -9.15 11.13 -1.66
N THR A 127 -9.33 11.70 -0.49
CA THR A 127 -8.95 13.09 -0.21
C THR A 127 -7.98 13.13 0.96
N LEU A 128 -6.98 13.99 0.86
CA LEU A 128 -6.05 14.30 1.93
C LEU A 128 -6.29 15.72 2.42
N HIS A 129 -6.46 15.86 3.70
CA HIS A 129 -6.61 17.14 4.38
C HIS A 129 -5.51 17.33 5.41
N SER A 130 -5.09 18.58 5.63
CA SER A 130 -4.27 18.97 6.77
C SER A 130 -4.84 20.23 7.39
N GLU A 131 -5.03 20.21 8.71
CA GLU A 131 -5.62 21.33 9.46
C GLU A 131 -6.95 21.84 8.85
N GLY A 132 -7.78 20.91 8.38
CA GLY A 132 -9.08 21.20 7.76
C GLY A 132 -9.02 21.68 6.30
N LYS A 133 -7.84 21.87 5.71
CA LYS A 133 -7.68 22.26 4.32
C LYS A 133 -7.47 21.03 3.42
N LEU A 134 -8.20 20.96 2.32
CA LEU A 134 -7.97 19.97 1.27
C LEU A 134 -6.61 20.23 0.61
N LEU A 135 -5.74 19.22 0.60
CA LEU A 135 -4.43 19.25 -0.06
C LEU A 135 -4.48 18.62 -1.45
N ILE A 136 -5.18 17.50 -1.58
CA ILE A 136 -5.33 16.77 -2.84
C ILE A 136 -6.57 15.88 -2.81
N GLU A 137 -7.16 15.67 -3.97
CA GLU A 137 -8.15 14.63 -4.25
C GLU A 137 -7.63 13.73 -5.37
N SER A 138 -7.74 12.43 -5.22
CA SER A 138 -7.23 11.45 -6.18
C SER A 138 -8.00 10.13 -6.12
N PRO A 139 -8.28 9.50 -7.26
CA PRO A 139 -8.84 8.16 -7.30
C PRO A 139 -7.88 7.09 -6.78
N THR A 140 -6.59 7.41 -6.64
CA THR A 140 -5.54 6.48 -6.21
C THR A 140 -4.85 6.92 -4.93
N LEU A 141 -4.44 5.95 -4.11
CA LEU A 141 -3.68 6.18 -2.89
C LEU A 141 -2.24 6.63 -3.17
N ASP A 142 -1.67 6.24 -4.29
CA ASP A 142 -0.28 6.59 -4.65
C ASP A 142 -0.08 8.11 -4.60
N LYS A 143 -0.95 8.88 -5.26
CA LYS A 143 -0.90 10.34 -5.25
C LYS A 143 -1.16 10.96 -3.86
N ILE A 144 -2.01 10.33 -3.06
CA ILE A 144 -2.23 10.74 -1.66
C ILE A 144 -0.94 10.61 -0.86
N PHE A 145 -0.23 9.50 -1.03
CA PHE A 145 1.03 9.27 -0.33
C PHE A 145 2.18 10.14 -0.84
N GLU A 146 2.28 10.36 -2.16
CA GLU A 146 3.23 11.33 -2.72
C GLU A 146 3.04 12.71 -2.06
N LYS A 147 1.79 13.17 -1.95
CA LYS A 147 1.48 14.46 -1.32
C LYS A 147 1.76 14.50 0.18
N LEU A 148 1.54 13.39 0.89
CA LEU A 148 1.90 13.25 2.30
C LEU A 148 3.40 13.37 2.52
N GLU A 149 4.22 12.75 1.67
CA GLU A 149 5.68 12.76 1.76
C GLU A 149 6.28 14.14 1.47
N GLU A 150 5.60 14.99 0.67
CA GLU A 150 6.00 16.36 0.37
C GLU A 150 5.63 17.37 1.49
N SER A 151 4.76 16.99 2.44
CA SER A 151 4.11 17.90 3.41
C SER A 151 4.79 17.90 4.77
#